data_2cece8f93ae81f9a0cd93f409f4de4b4
#
_entry.id   2cece8f93ae81f9a0cd93f409f4de4b4
#
_cell.length_a   1.000
_cell.length_b   1.000
_cell.length_c   1.000
_cell.angle_alpha   90.00
_cell.angle_beta   90.00
_cell.angle_gamma   90.00
#
_symmetry.space_group_name_H-M   'P 1'
#
loop_
_entity.id
_entity.type
_entity.pdbx_description
1 polymer ?
#
loop_
_entity_poly.entity_id
_entity_poly.type
_entity_poly.pdbx_seq_one_letter_code
_entity_poly.pdbx_strand_id
1 'polypeptide(L)'
;MEINLWHCYENMFSSRQFEASVTTVWRSGKISGEMHLSTGEEAITAGTVLQLQVGDAMALDHRGTSAMLMRGVDPFRLLREFMGKSDGLCHGQGGHMHLFSQRHLAASSGIVGASGPAAVGFALANRTLRPGSVALAFFGDGAMNQGMLLESMNLAVAWRLPVVFICKDSKWAITTLSASVTGGKLVDRANGMGMPATSIDGTDVEAVWKAAGKSLIRARKGNGPSFIHATCTHPEGHFLGDPLLRIAKHPVKEMKKIAGPMIKSAIHLQGASILKRSGSLATVTALIGKTAREQHFSGKDPLSRLRRQLKKENGRLEKLENELIDKNQAVINRALAAS
;
A
#
# COMPACT_ATOMS: atom_id res chain seq x y z
N MET A 1 -11.93 5.70 20.14
CA MET A 1 -12.95 6.32 19.25
C MET A 1 -13.79 5.23 18.65
N GLU A 2 -15.09 5.40 18.61
CA GLU A 2 -16.01 4.52 17.90
C GLU A 2 -15.79 4.68 16.39
N ILE A 3 -15.87 3.58 15.65
CA ILE A 3 -15.67 3.61 14.19
C ILE A 3 -16.94 4.12 13.49
N ASN A 4 -16.78 4.99 12.53
CA ASN A 4 -17.85 5.37 11.62
C ASN A 4 -17.65 4.65 10.27
N LEU A 5 -18.38 3.56 10.05
CA LEU A 5 -18.26 2.72 8.85
C LEU A 5 -18.62 3.47 7.55
N TRP A 6 -19.56 4.41 7.61
CA TRP A 6 -19.91 5.25 6.46
C TRP A 6 -18.78 6.19 6.07
N HIS A 7 -18.13 6.81 7.05
CA HIS A 7 -16.97 7.65 6.79
C HIS A 7 -15.77 6.84 6.27
N CYS A 8 -15.55 5.63 6.81
CA CYS A 8 -14.55 4.71 6.25
C CYS A 8 -14.87 4.36 4.79
N TYR A 9 -16.14 4.02 4.50
CA TYR A 9 -16.56 3.65 3.15
C TYR A 9 -16.38 4.79 2.15
N GLU A 10 -16.82 5.99 2.49
CA GLU A 10 -16.66 7.20 1.68
C GLU A 10 -15.18 7.40 1.28
N ASN A 11 -14.28 7.34 2.23
CA ASN A 11 -12.85 7.52 2.00
C ASN A 11 -12.22 6.38 1.17
N MET A 12 -12.58 5.13 1.47
CA MET A 12 -12.12 3.96 0.72
C MET A 12 -12.61 4.00 -0.73
N PHE A 13 -13.90 4.34 -0.95
CA PHE A 13 -14.49 4.43 -2.28
C PHE A 13 -13.91 5.59 -3.08
N SER A 14 -13.77 6.77 -2.49
CA SER A 14 -13.13 7.94 -3.12
C SER A 14 -11.71 7.62 -3.58
N SER A 15 -10.91 6.98 -2.72
CA SER A 15 -9.56 6.56 -3.06
C SER A 15 -9.54 5.57 -4.23
N ARG A 16 -10.42 4.56 -4.22
CA ARG A 16 -10.55 3.58 -5.30
C ARG A 16 -10.93 4.25 -6.62
N GLN A 17 -11.87 5.19 -6.62
CA GLN A 17 -12.28 5.93 -7.82
C GLN A 17 -11.16 6.80 -8.37
N PHE A 18 -10.42 7.48 -7.50
CA PHE A 18 -9.26 8.24 -7.92
C PHE A 18 -8.20 7.35 -8.60
N GLU A 19 -7.82 6.24 -7.99
CA GLU A 19 -6.82 5.31 -8.57
C GLU A 19 -7.30 4.64 -9.86
N ALA A 20 -8.59 4.35 -10.00
CA ALA A 20 -9.17 3.88 -11.27
C ALA A 20 -9.02 4.93 -12.37
N SER A 21 -9.23 6.20 -12.05
CA SER A 21 -9.01 7.31 -12.98
C SER A 21 -7.53 7.49 -13.31
N VAL A 22 -6.64 7.41 -12.32
CA VAL A 22 -5.18 7.40 -12.53
C VAL A 22 -4.77 6.29 -13.49
N THR A 23 -5.35 5.10 -13.36
CA THR A 23 -5.11 3.98 -14.28
C THR A 23 -5.50 4.33 -15.72
N THR A 24 -6.62 5.03 -15.90
CA THR A 24 -7.10 5.47 -17.22
C THR A 24 -6.15 6.52 -17.81
N VAL A 25 -5.72 7.49 -17.02
CA VAL A 25 -4.76 8.54 -17.43
C VAL A 25 -3.40 7.93 -17.76
N TRP A 26 -2.93 6.96 -16.99
CA TRP A 26 -1.69 6.22 -17.28
C TRP A 26 -1.78 5.45 -18.60
N ARG A 27 -2.90 4.74 -18.85
CA ARG A 27 -3.12 4.02 -20.12
C ARG A 27 -3.17 4.94 -21.33
N SER A 28 -3.56 6.20 -21.15
CA SER A 28 -3.54 7.22 -22.22
C SER A 28 -2.15 7.79 -22.49
N GLY A 29 -1.11 7.38 -21.75
CA GLY A 29 0.26 7.83 -21.90
C GLY A 29 0.57 9.20 -21.26
N LYS A 30 -0.38 9.80 -20.53
CA LYS A 30 -0.20 11.09 -19.85
C LYS A 30 0.57 10.98 -18.52
N ILE A 31 0.66 9.79 -17.97
CA ILE A 31 1.53 9.45 -16.85
C ILE A 31 2.57 8.46 -17.35
N SER A 32 3.84 8.78 -17.23
CA SER A 32 4.95 7.95 -17.70
C SER A 32 5.52 7.07 -16.55
N GLY A 33 6.17 5.98 -16.95
CA GLY A 33 6.81 5.06 -16.01
C GLY A 33 5.86 4.06 -15.35
N GLU A 34 6.38 3.39 -14.34
CA GLU A 34 5.61 2.45 -13.53
C GLU A 34 4.64 3.20 -12.63
N MET A 35 3.51 2.58 -12.30
CA MET A 35 2.50 3.13 -11.41
C MET A 35 2.04 2.08 -10.41
N HIS A 36 2.25 2.35 -9.13
CA HIS A 36 1.88 1.48 -8.03
C HIS A 36 0.61 2.01 -7.37
N LEU A 37 -0.45 1.20 -7.37
CA LEU A 37 -1.71 1.58 -6.76
C LEU A 37 -1.81 1.06 -5.32
N SER A 38 -2.55 1.77 -4.49
CA SER A 38 -2.94 1.32 -3.13
C SER A 38 -4.21 0.46 -3.15
N THR A 39 -4.74 0.15 -4.33
CA THR A 39 -5.94 -0.67 -4.50
C THR A 39 -5.77 -2.02 -3.80
N GLY A 40 -6.68 -2.32 -2.87
CA GLY A 40 -6.64 -3.49 -2.00
C GLY A 40 -6.09 -3.23 -0.59
N GLU A 41 -5.55 -2.03 -0.34
CA GLU A 41 -5.03 -1.58 0.96
C GLU A 41 -5.95 -0.56 1.65
N GLU A 42 -7.09 -0.21 1.05
CA GLU A 42 -7.92 0.91 1.50
C GLU A 42 -8.41 0.73 2.94
N ALA A 43 -8.71 -0.49 3.37
CA ALA A 43 -9.14 -0.74 4.75
C ALA A 43 -8.01 -0.54 5.76
N ILE A 44 -6.75 -0.90 5.40
CA ILE A 44 -5.58 -0.61 6.23
C ILE A 44 -5.41 0.90 6.37
N THR A 45 -5.49 1.61 5.26
CA THR A 45 -5.32 3.06 5.21
C THR A 45 -6.43 3.77 5.98
N ALA A 46 -7.70 3.45 5.71
CA ALA A 46 -8.85 4.06 6.40
C ALA A 46 -8.83 3.76 7.91
N GLY A 47 -8.61 2.50 8.27
CA GLY A 47 -8.58 2.09 9.68
C GLY A 47 -7.44 2.70 10.49
N THR A 48 -6.42 3.25 9.84
CA THR A 48 -5.27 3.89 10.50
C THR A 48 -5.29 5.42 10.37
N VAL A 49 -5.33 5.93 9.13
CA VAL A 49 -5.17 7.36 8.83
C VAL A 49 -6.33 8.20 9.33
N LEU A 50 -7.57 7.70 9.25
CA LEU A 50 -8.75 8.44 9.73
C LEU A 50 -8.80 8.61 11.26
N GLN A 51 -7.92 7.96 12.01
CA GLN A 51 -7.75 8.14 13.45
C GLN A 51 -6.67 9.16 13.83
N LEU A 52 -5.93 9.68 12.84
CA LEU A 52 -4.88 10.64 13.09
C LEU A 52 -5.44 12.01 13.47
N GLN A 53 -4.75 12.66 14.40
CA GLN A 53 -5.04 14.00 14.88
C GLN A 53 -4.15 15.04 14.19
N VAL A 54 -4.46 16.31 14.40
CA VAL A 54 -3.58 17.40 14.01
C VAL A 54 -2.24 17.25 14.74
N GLY A 55 -1.14 17.38 14.02
CA GLY A 55 0.21 17.18 14.57
C GLY A 55 0.79 15.78 14.36
N ASP A 56 -0.05 14.77 14.06
CA ASP A 56 0.44 13.45 13.71
C ASP A 56 1.07 13.42 12.32
N ALA A 57 2.12 12.63 12.17
CA ALA A 57 2.88 12.53 10.93
C ALA A 57 2.77 11.13 10.29
N MET A 58 3.00 11.05 8.99
CA MET A 58 3.02 9.79 8.23
C MET A 58 4.28 9.69 7.37
N ALA A 59 4.97 8.57 7.48
CA ALA A 59 5.98 8.14 6.53
C ALA A 59 5.42 6.93 5.76
N LEU A 60 5.28 7.09 4.46
CA LEU A 60 4.60 6.17 3.56
C LEU A 60 5.60 5.48 2.64
N ASP A 61 5.24 4.33 2.15
CA ASP A 61 5.92 3.67 1.05
C ASP A 61 5.47 4.23 -0.32
N HIS A 62 5.87 3.56 -1.39
CA HIS A 62 5.55 3.91 -2.79
C HIS A 62 4.05 3.87 -3.13
N ARG A 63 3.18 3.33 -2.24
CA ARG A 63 1.72 3.28 -2.39
C ARG A 63 1.03 4.31 -1.47
N GLY A 64 1.61 5.51 -1.39
CA GLY A 64 1.12 6.56 -0.49
C GLY A 64 -0.16 7.25 -0.92
N THR A 65 -0.69 7.01 -2.12
CA THR A 65 -1.80 7.76 -2.72
C THR A 65 -3.05 7.76 -1.83
N SER A 66 -3.55 6.59 -1.41
CA SER A 66 -4.74 6.49 -0.53
C SER A 66 -4.53 7.24 0.79
N ALA A 67 -3.36 7.10 1.41
CA ALA A 67 -3.06 7.76 2.67
C ALA A 67 -2.98 9.29 2.53
N MET A 68 -2.42 9.78 1.44
CA MET A 68 -2.40 11.21 1.13
C MET A 68 -3.82 11.77 0.94
N LEU A 69 -4.66 11.08 0.17
CA LEU A 69 -6.07 11.46 -0.04
C LEU A 69 -6.84 11.48 1.27
N MET A 70 -6.77 10.43 2.07
CA MET A 70 -7.47 10.31 3.35
C MET A 70 -6.96 11.28 4.40
N ARG A 71 -5.74 11.80 4.24
CA ARG A 71 -5.20 12.87 5.07
C ARG A 71 -5.63 14.27 4.61
N GLY A 72 -6.29 14.38 3.45
CA GLY A 72 -6.84 15.64 2.92
C GLY A 72 -5.95 16.35 1.89
N VAL A 73 -4.97 15.66 1.32
CA VAL A 73 -4.19 16.19 0.20
C VAL A 73 -5.09 16.33 -1.03
N ASP A 74 -5.02 17.49 -1.70
CA ASP A 74 -5.84 17.79 -2.87
C ASP A 74 -5.59 16.78 -4.01
N PRO A 75 -6.61 16.01 -4.43
CA PRO A 75 -6.47 15.03 -5.50
C PRO A 75 -6.10 15.67 -6.86
N PHE A 76 -6.46 16.94 -7.09
CA PHE A 76 -6.00 17.68 -8.26
C PHE A 76 -4.47 17.77 -8.27
N ARG A 77 -3.87 18.22 -7.17
CA ARG A 77 -2.41 18.34 -7.06
C ARG A 77 -1.68 17.00 -7.14
N LEU A 78 -2.30 15.93 -6.61
CA LEU A 78 -1.75 14.56 -6.74
C LEU A 78 -1.72 14.11 -8.21
N LEU A 79 -2.83 14.26 -8.95
CA LEU A 79 -2.87 13.86 -10.34
C LEU A 79 -1.90 14.68 -11.20
N ARG A 80 -1.82 15.99 -10.96
CA ARG A 80 -0.85 16.87 -11.65
C ARG A 80 0.60 16.48 -11.35
N GLU A 81 0.88 16.04 -10.12
CA GLU A 81 2.19 15.50 -9.75
C GLU A 81 2.53 14.24 -10.56
N PHE A 82 1.58 13.29 -10.65
CA PHE A 82 1.78 12.06 -11.42
C PHE A 82 1.99 12.32 -12.91
N MET A 83 1.42 13.39 -13.43
CA MET A 83 1.60 13.86 -14.82
C MET A 83 2.89 14.68 -15.02
N GLY A 84 3.70 14.89 -13.98
CA GLY A 84 4.94 15.67 -14.05
C GLY A 84 4.72 17.16 -14.24
N LYS A 85 3.62 17.73 -13.73
CA LYS A 85 3.27 19.15 -13.90
C LYS A 85 3.77 20.00 -12.74
N SER A 86 4.21 21.23 -13.06
CA SER A 86 4.80 22.15 -12.07
C SER A 86 3.85 22.62 -10.97
N ASP A 87 2.53 22.56 -11.19
CA ASP A 87 1.48 22.83 -10.19
C ASP A 87 1.07 21.59 -9.38
N GLY A 88 1.76 20.45 -9.58
CA GLY A 88 1.65 19.24 -8.77
C GLY A 88 2.07 19.45 -7.32
N LEU A 89 1.87 18.43 -6.50
CA LEU A 89 2.14 18.48 -5.06
C LEU A 89 3.61 18.79 -4.75
N CYS A 90 4.53 18.20 -5.52
CA CYS A 90 5.98 18.34 -5.43
C CYS A 90 6.57 18.95 -6.70
N HIS A 91 5.82 19.85 -7.36
CA HIS A 91 6.22 20.53 -8.59
C HIS A 91 6.53 19.59 -9.76
N GLY A 92 5.88 18.42 -9.80
CA GLY A 92 6.04 17.41 -10.85
C GLY A 92 7.33 16.60 -10.77
N GLN A 93 8.09 16.70 -9.68
CA GLN A 93 9.40 16.05 -9.52
C GLN A 93 9.34 14.75 -8.71
N GLY A 94 8.30 14.55 -7.91
CA GLY A 94 8.16 13.38 -7.04
C GLY A 94 7.52 12.17 -7.72
N GLY A 95 6.75 12.39 -8.78
CA GLY A 95 5.92 11.36 -9.38
C GLY A 95 4.93 10.78 -8.37
N HIS A 96 4.60 9.48 -8.49
CA HIS A 96 3.66 8.86 -7.55
C HIS A 96 4.31 8.30 -6.27
N MET A 97 5.64 8.11 -6.27
CA MET A 97 6.34 7.46 -5.17
C MET A 97 6.95 8.41 -4.14
N HIS A 98 7.33 9.62 -4.54
CA HIS A 98 8.05 10.57 -3.70
C HIS A 98 7.21 11.81 -3.43
N LEU A 99 6.09 11.60 -2.75
CA LEU A 99 5.15 12.66 -2.39
C LEU A 99 5.55 13.30 -1.06
N PHE A 100 5.45 14.60 -0.98
CA PHE A 100 5.71 15.34 0.25
C PHE A 100 4.65 16.42 0.46
N SER A 101 4.05 16.43 1.65
CA SER A 101 3.09 17.45 2.06
C SER A 101 3.38 17.92 3.48
N GLN A 102 4.04 19.07 3.59
CA GLN A 102 4.34 19.69 4.88
C GLN A 102 3.06 20.00 5.67
N ARG A 103 2.03 20.53 5.01
CA ARG A 103 0.74 20.87 5.65
C ARG A 103 0.10 19.65 6.32
N HIS A 104 0.25 18.47 5.73
CA HIS A 104 -0.38 17.24 6.21
C HIS A 104 0.59 16.36 7.02
N LEU A 105 1.84 16.82 7.21
CA LEU A 105 2.93 16.07 7.86
C LEU A 105 3.08 14.66 7.26
N ALA A 106 3.09 14.57 5.95
CA ALA A 106 3.10 13.32 5.21
C ALA A 106 4.20 13.31 4.16
N ALA A 107 4.97 12.22 4.12
CA ALA A 107 5.98 11.97 3.12
C ALA A 107 5.91 10.52 2.63
N SER A 108 6.13 10.28 1.34
CA SER A 108 6.27 8.93 0.78
C SER A 108 7.62 8.75 0.09
N SER A 109 8.07 7.50 -0.01
CA SER A 109 9.31 7.17 -0.70
C SER A 109 9.22 5.83 -1.42
N GLY A 110 9.77 5.78 -2.63
CA GLY A 110 10.00 4.52 -3.37
C GLY A 110 11.19 3.71 -2.85
N ILE A 111 12.00 4.27 -1.95
CA ILE A 111 13.13 3.56 -1.35
C ILE A 111 12.59 2.57 -0.32
N VAL A 112 12.86 1.28 -0.54
CA VAL A 112 12.33 0.19 0.30
C VAL A 112 12.84 0.32 1.73
N GLY A 113 11.92 0.43 2.69
CA GLY A 113 12.23 0.58 4.12
C GLY A 113 12.46 2.01 4.60
N ALA A 114 12.54 3.02 3.71
CA ALA A 114 12.80 4.42 4.08
C ALA A 114 11.72 5.05 4.96
N SER A 115 10.52 4.52 4.96
CA SER A 115 9.45 4.96 5.87
C SER A 115 9.81 4.72 7.35
N GLY A 116 10.65 3.73 7.66
CA GLY A 116 11.12 3.46 9.02
C GLY A 116 11.89 4.64 9.62
N PRO A 117 13.07 5.00 9.10
CA PRO A 117 13.86 6.11 9.63
C PRO A 117 13.13 7.45 9.54
N ALA A 118 12.32 7.67 8.49
CA ALA A 118 11.51 8.89 8.37
C ALA A 118 10.48 9.01 9.51
N ALA A 119 9.74 7.92 9.81
CA ALA A 119 8.77 7.91 10.91
C ALA A 119 9.45 8.10 12.28
N VAL A 120 10.62 7.48 12.47
CA VAL A 120 11.42 7.66 13.70
C VAL A 120 11.84 9.12 13.86
N GLY A 121 12.31 9.76 12.78
CA GLY A 121 12.63 11.19 12.76
C GLY A 121 11.41 12.06 13.09
N PHE A 122 10.25 11.79 12.48
CA PHE A 122 9.00 12.50 12.80
C PHE A 122 8.59 12.31 14.27
N ALA A 123 8.67 11.09 14.78
CA ALA A 123 8.33 10.81 16.18
C ALA A 123 9.28 11.48 17.16
N LEU A 124 10.56 11.54 16.85
CA LEU A 124 11.56 12.26 17.64
C LEU A 124 11.25 13.76 17.67
N ALA A 125 10.96 14.35 16.50
CA ALA A 125 10.54 15.74 16.39
C ALA A 125 9.22 15.99 17.14
N ASN A 126 8.23 15.11 17.01
CA ASN A 126 6.94 15.22 17.69
C ASN A 126 7.10 15.18 19.21
N ARG A 127 7.99 14.34 19.74
CA ARG A 127 8.24 14.25 21.19
C ARG A 127 8.62 15.59 21.80
N THR A 128 9.35 16.41 21.04
CA THR A 128 9.83 17.73 21.49
C THR A 128 8.91 18.87 21.05
N LEU A 129 8.50 18.89 19.78
CA LEU A 129 7.78 20.00 19.16
C LEU A 129 6.26 19.90 19.29
N ARG A 130 5.73 18.66 19.40
CA ARG A 130 4.28 18.38 19.44
C ARG A 130 4.00 17.21 20.40
N PRO A 131 4.22 17.39 21.72
CA PRO A 131 3.99 16.32 22.70
C PRO A 131 2.59 15.72 22.57
N GLY A 132 2.50 14.39 22.60
CA GLY A 132 1.25 13.65 22.38
C GLY A 132 0.94 13.32 20.92
N SER A 133 1.66 13.89 19.94
CA SER A 133 1.55 13.49 18.54
C SER A 133 2.33 12.22 18.25
N VAL A 134 1.88 11.46 17.25
CA VAL A 134 2.46 10.17 16.85
C VAL A 134 2.95 10.21 15.42
N ALA A 135 3.77 9.22 15.04
CA ALA A 135 4.14 8.99 13.65
C ALA A 135 3.68 7.58 13.21
N LEU A 136 3.20 7.47 11.97
CA LEU A 136 2.94 6.19 11.31
C LEU A 136 4.08 5.89 10.33
N ALA A 137 4.51 4.63 10.28
CA ALA A 137 5.39 4.10 9.25
C ALA A 137 4.66 3.02 8.46
N PHE A 138 4.42 3.24 7.17
CA PHE A 138 3.82 2.24 6.27
C PHE A 138 4.88 1.61 5.38
N PHE A 139 4.85 0.31 5.24
CA PHE A 139 5.78 -0.44 4.38
C PHE A 139 5.21 -1.81 4.03
N GLY A 140 5.70 -2.38 2.93
CA GLY A 140 5.35 -3.73 2.51
C GLY A 140 6.16 -4.81 3.25
N ASP A 141 5.71 -6.05 3.14
CA ASP A 141 6.34 -7.24 3.72
C ASP A 141 7.81 -7.42 3.27
N GLY A 142 8.14 -7.12 2.01
CA GLY A 142 9.52 -7.16 1.53
C GLY A 142 10.47 -6.18 2.26
N ALA A 143 9.95 -5.05 2.71
CA ALA A 143 10.74 -4.06 3.44
C ALA A 143 11.20 -4.55 4.82
N MET A 144 10.53 -5.55 5.40
CA MET A 144 10.93 -6.16 6.68
C MET A 144 12.29 -6.87 6.63
N ASN A 145 12.88 -7.00 5.44
CA ASN A 145 14.23 -7.53 5.25
C ASN A 145 15.29 -6.44 5.05
N GLN A 146 14.89 -5.13 5.11
CA GLN A 146 15.83 -4.02 5.02
C GLN A 146 16.41 -3.65 6.38
N GLY A 147 17.76 -3.51 6.44
CA GLY A 147 18.47 -3.15 7.67
C GLY A 147 17.95 -1.86 8.29
N MET A 148 17.79 -0.79 7.47
CA MET A 148 17.34 0.52 7.94
C MET A 148 15.97 0.48 8.63
N LEU A 149 15.06 -0.44 8.23
CA LEU A 149 13.77 -0.59 8.90
C LEU A 149 13.93 -1.27 10.25
N LEU A 150 14.74 -2.34 10.33
CA LEU A 150 15.00 -3.06 11.58
C LEU A 150 15.74 -2.17 12.59
N GLU A 151 16.71 -1.40 12.14
CA GLU A 151 17.42 -0.41 12.95
C GLU A 151 16.47 0.67 13.49
N SER A 152 15.56 1.15 12.65
CA SER A 152 14.52 2.12 13.03
C SER A 152 13.56 1.56 14.07
N MET A 153 13.15 0.30 13.95
CA MET A 153 12.31 -0.39 14.93
C MET A 153 13.06 -0.53 16.27
N ASN A 154 14.32 -0.95 16.24
CA ASN A 154 15.16 -1.04 17.44
C ASN A 154 15.30 0.32 18.13
N LEU A 155 15.62 1.37 17.37
CA LEU A 155 15.78 2.73 17.91
C LEU A 155 14.50 3.25 18.52
N ALA A 156 13.35 3.01 17.85
CA ALA A 156 12.04 3.41 18.36
C ALA A 156 11.71 2.74 19.70
N VAL A 157 12.07 1.47 19.88
CA VAL A 157 11.90 0.76 21.16
C VAL A 157 12.85 1.32 22.22
N ALA A 158 14.14 1.43 21.93
CA ALA A 158 15.16 1.91 22.86
C ALA A 158 14.84 3.30 23.40
N TRP A 159 14.31 4.18 22.56
CA TRP A 159 13.97 5.56 22.92
C TRP A 159 12.49 5.77 23.26
N ARG A 160 11.68 4.70 23.27
CA ARG A 160 10.22 4.74 23.50
C ARG A 160 9.52 5.78 22.65
N LEU A 161 9.87 5.83 21.34
CA LEU A 161 9.31 6.82 20.43
C LEU A 161 7.83 6.51 20.09
N PRO A 162 6.99 7.54 19.89
CA PRO A 162 5.59 7.39 19.56
C PRO A 162 5.38 7.02 18.08
N VAL A 163 5.79 5.81 17.70
CA VAL A 163 5.65 5.29 16.33
C VAL A 163 4.71 4.10 16.29
N VAL A 164 3.87 4.03 15.26
CA VAL A 164 3.16 2.80 14.89
C VAL A 164 3.70 2.32 13.55
N PHE A 165 4.31 1.15 13.55
CA PHE A 165 4.81 0.47 12.36
C PHE A 165 3.72 -0.40 11.76
N ILE A 166 3.39 -0.21 10.48
CA ILE A 166 2.28 -0.87 9.78
C ILE A 166 2.85 -1.60 8.57
N CYS A 167 2.96 -2.91 8.67
CA CYS A 167 3.37 -3.79 7.59
C CYS A 167 2.14 -4.20 6.77
N LYS A 168 2.07 -3.78 5.52
CA LYS A 168 1.06 -4.17 4.53
C LYS A 168 1.58 -5.41 3.79
N ASP A 169 1.12 -6.59 4.20
CA ASP A 169 1.60 -7.86 3.69
C ASP A 169 0.73 -8.38 2.55
N SER A 170 1.19 -8.19 1.32
CA SER A 170 0.61 -8.78 0.11
C SER A 170 1.20 -10.15 -0.22
N LYS A 171 2.15 -10.64 0.56
CA LYS A 171 2.95 -11.85 0.36
C LYS A 171 3.91 -11.80 -0.83
N TRP A 172 4.04 -10.67 -1.47
CA TRP A 172 4.85 -10.49 -2.67
C TRP A 172 5.64 -9.19 -2.64
N ALA A 173 6.94 -9.32 -2.92
CA ALA A 173 7.83 -8.20 -3.20
C ALA A 173 8.16 -8.23 -4.71
N ILE A 174 7.41 -7.49 -5.52
CA ILE A 174 7.41 -7.52 -7.00
C ILE A 174 7.12 -8.95 -7.49
N THR A 175 8.14 -9.68 -7.92
CA THR A 175 8.05 -11.05 -8.44
C THR A 175 8.52 -12.11 -7.44
N THR A 176 8.95 -11.68 -6.23
CA THR A 176 9.48 -12.56 -5.20
C THR A 176 8.42 -12.85 -4.14
N LEU A 177 8.11 -14.12 -3.92
CA LEU A 177 7.25 -14.56 -2.82
C LEU A 177 7.97 -14.30 -1.48
N SER A 178 7.40 -13.47 -0.62
CA SER A 178 8.05 -13.05 0.62
C SER A 178 8.45 -14.23 1.52
N ALA A 179 7.64 -15.29 1.58
CA ALA A 179 7.97 -16.50 2.32
C ALA A 179 9.23 -17.23 1.84
N SER A 180 9.71 -16.99 0.60
CA SER A 180 10.93 -17.61 0.07
C SER A 180 12.22 -16.90 0.53
N VAL A 181 12.11 -15.67 1.03
CA VAL A 181 13.25 -14.81 1.42
C VAL A 181 13.15 -14.27 2.83
N THR A 182 12.07 -14.59 3.56
CA THR A 182 11.82 -14.07 4.91
C THR A 182 11.86 -15.21 5.93
N GLY A 183 12.86 -15.19 6.81
CA GLY A 183 12.96 -16.14 7.91
C GLY A 183 12.02 -15.76 9.07
N GLY A 184 11.31 -16.75 9.62
CA GLY A 184 10.40 -16.59 10.76
C GLY A 184 9.13 -15.80 10.44
N LYS A 185 8.39 -15.42 11.49
CA LYS A 185 7.19 -14.60 11.37
C LYS A 185 7.53 -13.13 11.59
N LEU A 186 6.91 -12.23 10.82
CA LEU A 186 7.17 -10.78 10.91
C LEU A 186 6.83 -10.21 12.30
N VAL A 187 5.75 -10.68 12.92
CA VAL A 187 5.36 -10.29 14.29
C VAL A 187 6.39 -10.72 15.33
N ASP A 188 7.03 -11.88 15.15
CA ASP A 188 8.02 -12.39 16.11
C ASP A 188 9.30 -11.54 16.09
N ARG A 189 9.67 -10.96 14.93
CA ARG A 189 10.79 -10.02 14.83
C ARG A 189 10.56 -8.77 15.68
N ALA A 190 9.35 -8.19 15.61
CA ALA A 190 8.99 -7.03 16.40
C ALA A 190 8.91 -7.38 17.90
N ASN A 191 8.28 -8.50 18.25
CA ASN A 191 8.21 -9.01 19.64
C ASN A 191 9.61 -9.26 20.21
N GLY A 192 10.53 -9.83 19.43
CA GLY A 192 11.92 -10.07 19.84
C GLY A 192 12.70 -8.80 20.18
N MET A 193 12.29 -7.64 19.62
CA MET A 193 12.83 -6.31 19.96
C MET A 193 12.12 -5.69 21.19
N GLY A 194 11.13 -6.36 21.79
CA GLY A 194 10.32 -5.81 22.88
C GLY A 194 9.18 -4.88 22.41
N MET A 195 8.85 -4.89 21.12
CA MET A 195 7.76 -4.10 20.54
C MET A 195 6.48 -4.93 20.49
N PRO A 196 5.37 -4.51 21.13
CA PRO A 196 4.10 -5.20 21.00
C PRO A 196 3.66 -5.31 19.55
N ALA A 197 3.38 -6.52 19.09
CA ALA A 197 3.02 -6.81 17.72
C ALA A 197 1.69 -7.55 17.62
N THR A 198 0.91 -7.27 16.58
CA THR A 198 -0.34 -7.95 16.29
C THR A 198 -0.47 -8.26 14.80
N SER A 199 -1.09 -9.39 14.45
CA SER A 199 -1.43 -9.76 13.08
C SER A 199 -2.93 -9.71 12.89
N ILE A 200 -3.38 -9.09 11.79
CA ILE A 200 -4.78 -8.85 11.47
C ILE A 200 -5.08 -9.10 9.99
N ASP A 201 -6.34 -9.34 9.68
CA ASP A 201 -6.85 -9.26 8.31
C ASP A 201 -6.98 -7.78 7.91
N GLY A 202 -6.06 -7.29 7.09
CA GLY A 202 -6.05 -5.90 6.62
C GLY A 202 -7.17 -5.57 5.63
N THR A 203 -7.98 -6.54 5.22
CA THR A 203 -9.19 -6.29 4.42
C THR A 203 -10.43 -5.97 5.29
N ASP A 204 -10.29 -6.10 6.60
CA ASP A 204 -11.32 -5.79 7.60
C ASP A 204 -11.03 -4.44 8.25
N VAL A 205 -11.75 -3.41 7.86
CA VAL A 205 -11.55 -2.05 8.37
C VAL A 205 -11.81 -1.94 9.87
N GLU A 206 -12.73 -2.73 10.44
CA GLU A 206 -13.03 -2.72 11.88
C GLU A 206 -11.88 -3.35 12.68
N ALA A 207 -11.32 -4.46 12.18
CA ALA A 207 -10.15 -5.10 12.80
C ALA A 207 -8.94 -4.16 12.76
N VAL A 208 -8.72 -3.48 11.62
CA VAL A 208 -7.64 -2.47 11.48
C VAL A 208 -7.87 -1.31 12.43
N TRP A 209 -9.08 -0.74 12.47
CA TRP A 209 -9.44 0.37 13.35
C TRP A 209 -9.14 0.06 14.82
N LYS A 210 -9.57 -1.11 15.28
CA LYS A 210 -9.36 -1.56 16.66
C LYS A 210 -7.87 -1.72 16.99
N ALA A 211 -7.10 -2.34 16.10
CA ALA A 211 -5.67 -2.55 16.30
C ALA A 211 -4.89 -1.22 16.26
N ALA A 212 -5.18 -0.37 15.27
CA ALA A 212 -4.57 0.94 15.12
C ALA A 212 -4.91 1.86 16.31
N GLY A 213 -6.17 1.90 16.74
CA GLY A 213 -6.59 2.70 17.88
C GLY A 213 -5.84 2.35 19.16
N LYS A 214 -5.66 1.05 19.46
CA LYS A 214 -4.86 0.61 20.60
C LYS A 214 -3.40 1.05 20.49
N SER A 215 -2.81 0.92 19.31
CA SER A 215 -1.42 1.28 19.03
C SER A 215 -1.19 2.79 19.12
N LEU A 216 -2.11 3.59 18.56
CA LEU A 216 -2.07 5.04 18.64
C LEU A 216 -2.20 5.55 20.08
N ILE A 217 -3.13 5.00 20.87
CA ILE A 217 -3.30 5.35 22.29
C ILE A 217 -2.03 5.01 23.07
N ARG A 218 -1.43 3.85 22.82
CA ARG A 218 -0.18 3.44 23.46
C ARG A 218 0.95 4.42 23.17
N ALA A 219 1.14 4.75 21.89
CA ALA A 219 2.18 5.68 21.44
C ALA A 219 1.99 7.09 22.04
N ARG A 220 0.76 7.63 22.01
CA ARG A 220 0.43 8.96 22.59
C ARG A 220 0.72 9.05 24.10
N LYS A 221 0.53 7.96 24.82
CA LYS A 221 0.83 7.87 26.27
C LYS A 221 2.31 7.72 26.57
N GLY A 222 3.20 7.74 25.55
CA GLY A 222 4.65 7.56 25.73
C GLY A 222 5.06 6.14 26.09
N ASN A 223 4.18 5.15 25.86
CA ASN A 223 4.46 3.74 26.14
C ASN A 223 5.26 3.04 25.03
N GLY A 224 5.85 3.82 24.10
CA GLY A 224 6.69 3.35 23.01
C GLY A 224 5.91 2.83 21.80
N PRO A 225 6.62 2.27 20.81
CA PRO A 225 6.07 1.88 19.52
C PRO A 225 5.21 0.62 19.59
N SER A 226 4.49 0.36 18.49
CA SER A 226 3.75 -0.89 18.25
C SER A 226 3.93 -1.30 16.79
N PHE A 227 3.78 -2.60 16.51
CA PHE A 227 3.83 -3.16 15.17
C PHE A 227 2.48 -3.82 14.82
N ILE A 228 1.97 -3.49 13.63
CA ILE A 228 0.76 -4.10 13.06
C ILE A 228 1.15 -4.80 11.76
N HIS A 229 0.97 -6.11 11.71
CA HIS A 229 1.05 -6.91 10.50
C HIS A 229 -0.35 -7.08 9.93
N ALA A 230 -0.64 -6.44 8.80
CA ALA A 230 -1.93 -6.44 8.15
C ALA A 230 -1.83 -7.11 6.77
N THR A 231 -2.52 -8.24 6.59
CA THR A 231 -2.55 -8.92 5.29
C THR A 231 -3.44 -8.17 4.30
N CYS A 232 -3.01 -8.04 3.06
CA CYS A 232 -3.77 -7.37 2.00
C CYS A 232 -3.63 -8.11 0.66
N THR A 233 -4.27 -7.59 -0.37
CA THR A 233 -4.17 -8.11 -1.74
C THR A 233 -3.99 -6.94 -2.71
N HIS A 234 -3.27 -7.17 -3.81
CA HIS A 234 -3.13 -6.19 -4.89
C HIS A 234 -3.80 -6.73 -6.16
N PRO A 235 -5.08 -6.46 -6.40
CA PRO A 235 -5.81 -7.01 -7.55
C PRO A 235 -5.28 -6.51 -8.90
N GLU A 236 -4.59 -5.38 -8.93
CA GLU A 236 -3.96 -4.83 -10.13
C GLU A 236 -2.49 -5.25 -10.29
N GLY A 237 -2.00 -6.18 -9.46
CA GLY A 237 -0.61 -6.61 -9.43
C GLY A 237 0.28 -5.67 -8.62
N HIS A 238 1.60 -5.87 -8.72
CA HIS A 238 2.54 -5.02 -8.00
C HIS A 238 2.55 -3.59 -8.56
N PHE A 239 2.48 -3.45 -9.89
CA PHE A 239 2.37 -2.17 -10.60
C PHE A 239 1.50 -2.32 -11.85
N LEU A 240 1.02 -1.21 -12.40
CA LEU A 240 0.23 -1.25 -13.63
C LEU A 240 1.05 -1.85 -14.78
N GLY A 241 0.46 -2.83 -15.46
CA GLY A 241 1.13 -3.57 -16.52
C GLY A 241 2.02 -4.72 -16.03
N ASP A 242 1.92 -5.12 -14.77
CA ASP A 242 2.65 -6.24 -14.17
C ASP A 242 2.62 -7.49 -15.09
N PRO A 243 3.80 -8.00 -15.49
CA PRO A 243 3.89 -9.15 -16.38
C PRO A 243 3.25 -10.42 -15.82
N LEU A 244 3.36 -10.67 -14.51
CA LEU A 244 2.75 -11.85 -13.87
C LEU A 244 1.23 -11.78 -13.94
N LEU A 245 0.66 -10.61 -13.71
CA LEU A 245 -0.77 -10.40 -13.81
C LEU A 245 -1.26 -10.52 -15.27
N ARG A 246 -0.50 -10.05 -16.25
CA ARG A 246 -0.82 -10.21 -17.68
C ARG A 246 -0.83 -11.66 -18.08
N ILE A 247 0.16 -12.44 -17.64
CA ILE A 247 0.22 -13.88 -17.89
C ILE A 247 -1.00 -14.57 -17.25
N ALA A 248 -1.37 -14.16 -16.03
CA ALA A 248 -2.53 -14.72 -15.34
C ALA A 248 -3.85 -14.40 -16.05
N LYS A 249 -4.03 -13.17 -16.54
CA LYS A 249 -5.25 -12.73 -17.26
C LYS A 249 -5.32 -13.26 -18.69
N HIS A 250 -4.17 -13.43 -19.36
CA HIS A 250 -4.08 -13.81 -20.78
C HIS A 250 -3.04 -14.90 -21.02
N PRO A 251 -3.16 -16.09 -20.39
CA PRO A 251 -2.10 -17.09 -20.36
C PRO A 251 -1.65 -17.53 -21.75
N VAL A 252 -2.58 -17.80 -22.67
CA VAL A 252 -2.25 -18.25 -24.03
C VAL A 252 -1.50 -17.18 -24.83
N LYS A 253 -1.93 -15.93 -24.74
CA LYS A 253 -1.33 -14.80 -25.48
C LYS A 253 0.08 -14.49 -24.97
N GLU A 254 0.25 -14.41 -23.66
CA GLU A 254 1.54 -14.06 -23.05
C GLU A 254 2.52 -15.25 -23.10
N MET A 255 2.04 -16.48 -22.90
CA MET A 255 2.89 -17.68 -23.05
C MET A 255 3.43 -17.85 -24.48
N LYS A 256 2.66 -17.51 -25.52
CA LYS A 256 3.18 -17.51 -26.90
C LYS A 256 4.38 -16.59 -27.09
N LYS A 257 4.43 -15.44 -26.40
CA LYS A 257 5.54 -14.47 -26.50
C LYS A 257 6.83 -15.00 -25.86
N ILE A 258 6.71 -15.75 -24.75
CA ILE A 258 7.83 -16.22 -23.95
C ILE A 258 8.20 -17.68 -24.22
N ALA A 259 7.31 -18.46 -24.85
CA ALA A 259 7.52 -19.90 -25.12
C ALA A 259 8.79 -20.16 -25.93
N GLY A 260 9.05 -19.37 -26.98
CA GLY A 260 10.25 -19.52 -27.80
C GLY A 260 11.54 -19.38 -27.00
N PRO A 261 11.78 -18.23 -26.33
CA PRO A 261 12.92 -18.04 -25.42
C PRO A 261 13.02 -19.10 -24.32
N MET A 262 11.88 -19.51 -23.73
CA MET A 262 11.86 -20.52 -22.66
C MET A 262 12.27 -21.90 -23.16
N ILE A 263 11.75 -22.33 -24.31
CA ILE A 263 12.14 -23.61 -24.96
C ILE A 263 13.63 -23.54 -25.30
N LYS A 264 14.09 -22.46 -25.93
CA LYS A 264 15.51 -22.29 -26.27
C LYS A 264 16.41 -22.33 -25.02
N SER A 265 15.99 -21.75 -23.92
CA SER A 265 16.70 -21.82 -22.63
C SER A 265 16.66 -23.22 -22.02
N ALA A 266 15.54 -23.97 -22.15
CA ALA A 266 15.41 -25.33 -21.62
C ALA A 266 16.29 -26.36 -22.33
N ILE A 267 16.50 -26.18 -23.63
CA ILE A 267 17.31 -27.12 -24.47
C ILE A 267 18.78 -26.68 -24.59
N HIS A 268 19.20 -25.58 -24.01
CA HIS A 268 20.58 -25.11 -24.07
C HIS A 268 21.53 -26.09 -23.35
N LEU A 269 22.63 -26.47 -23.99
CA LEU A 269 23.54 -27.53 -23.50
C LEU A 269 24.44 -27.08 -22.31
N GLN A 270 24.56 -25.76 -22.05
CA GLN A 270 25.38 -25.23 -20.95
C GLN A 270 24.52 -24.87 -19.72
N GLY A 271 24.99 -25.16 -18.52
CA GLY A 271 24.34 -24.84 -17.24
C GLY A 271 23.67 -26.07 -16.58
N ALA A 272 22.61 -25.85 -15.79
CA ALA A 272 21.92 -26.89 -15.05
C ALA A 272 21.25 -27.93 -15.99
N SER A 273 21.09 -29.19 -15.53
CA SER A 273 20.49 -30.27 -16.32
C SER A 273 19.08 -29.90 -16.83
N ILE A 274 18.70 -30.45 -17.99
CA ILE A 274 17.39 -30.24 -18.63
C ILE A 274 16.25 -30.59 -17.66
N LEU A 275 16.39 -31.70 -16.90
CA LEU A 275 15.42 -32.10 -15.87
C LEU A 275 15.23 -31.03 -14.77
N LYS A 276 16.31 -30.42 -14.32
CA LYS A 276 16.27 -29.39 -13.30
C LYS A 276 15.61 -28.08 -13.81
N ARG A 277 15.84 -27.76 -15.09
CA ARG A 277 15.22 -26.60 -15.76
C ARG A 277 13.74 -26.82 -16.07
N SER A 278 13.35 -28.01 -16.51
CA SER A 278 11.93 -28.32 -16.71
C SER A 278 11.15 -28.36 -15.41
N GLY A 279 11.76 -28.81 -14.30
CA GLY A 279 11.20 -28.69 -12.95
C GLY A 279 11.00 -27.24 -12.51
N SER A 280 11.99 -26.37 -12.77
CA SER A 280 11.87 -24.92 -12.50
C SER A 280 10.76 -24.28 -13.31
N LEU A 281 10.57 -24.68 -14.57
CA LEU A 281 9.50 -24.18 -15.43
C LEU A 281 8.11 -24.56 -14.89
N ALA A 282 7.96 -25.82 -14.47
CA ALA A 282 6.71 -26.30 -13.84
C ALA A 282 6.41 -25.54 -12.54
N THR A 283 7.44 -25.29 -11.74
CA THR A 283 7.30 -24.50 -10.49
C THR A 283 6.85 -23.06 -10.77
N VAL A 284 7.45 -22.40 -11.78
CA VAL A 284 7.05 -21.03 -12.18
C VAL A 284 5.61 -21.02 -12.69
N THR A 285 5.20 -22.00 -13.49
CA THR A 285 3.83 -22.08 -14.01
C THR A 285 2.82 -22.32 -12.88
N ALA A 286 3.13 -23.21 -11.94
CA ALA A 286 2.30 -23.45 -10.76
C ALA A 286 2.20 -22.20 -9.87
N LEU A 287 3.30 -21.48 -9.71
CA LEU A 287 3.36 -20.24 -8.95
C LEU A 287 2.49 -19.16 -9.59
N ILE A 288 2.57 -18.96 -10.90
CA ILE A 288 1.72 -18.02 -11.66
C ILE A 288 0.24 -18.38 -11.47
N GLY A 289 -0.13 -19.64 -11.60
CA GLY A 289 -1.50 -20.11 -11.41
C GLY A 289 -2.02 -19.87 -9.98
N LYS A 290 -1.18 -20.12 -8.98
CA LYS A 290 -1.49 -19.87 -7.57
C LYS A 290 -1.67 -18.39 -7.31
N THR A 291 -0.76 -17.54 -7.78
CA THR A 291 -0.82 -16.08 -7.65
C THR A 291 -2.07 -15.51 -8.29
N ALA A 292 -2.39 -15.92 -9.51
CA ALA A 292 -3.61 -15.52 -10.21
C ALA A 292 -4.86 -15.86 -9.40
N ARG A 293 -4.91 -17.05 -8.82
CA ARG A 293 -6.04 -17.54 -8.03
C ARG A 293 -6.17 -16.76 -6.71
N GLU A 294 -5.07 -16.50 -6.03
CA GLU A 294 -5.07 -15.75 -4.77
C GLU A 294 -5.43 -14.27 -4.96
N GLN A 295 -4.97 -13.64 -6.03
CA GLN A 295 -5.24 -12.24 -6.32
C GLN A 295 -6.63 -11.97 -6.90
N HIS A 296 -7.14 -12.86 -7.77
CA HIS A 296 -8.42 -12.65 -8.46
C HIS A 296 -9.63 -13.29 -7.79
N PHE A 297 -9.45 -14.38 -7.04
CA PHE A 297 -10.56 -15.17 -6.51
C PHE A 297 -10.64 -15.17 -4.99
N SER A 298 -9.84 -14.37 -4.29
CA SER A 298 -9.77 -14.43 -2.82
C SER A 298 -11.03 -13.92 -2.10
N GLY A 299 -11.94 -13.24 -2.81
CA GLY A 299 -13.11 -12.60 -2.18
C GLY A 299 -12.76 -11.53 -1.14
N LYS A 300 -11.47 -11.18 -1.04
CA LYS A 300 -10.88 -10.33 -0.01
C LYS A 300 -10.73 -8.87 -0.45
N ASP A 301 -11.56 -8.37 -1.34
CA ASP A 301 -11.57 -6.94 -1.63
C ASP A 301 -12.16 -6.15 -0.46
N PRO A 302 -11.39 -5.24 0.17
CA PRO A 302 -11.81 -4.53 1.37
C PRO A 302 -13.02 -3.64 1.13
N LEU A 303 -13.10 -3.02 -0.04
CA LEU A 303 -14.22 -2.14 -0.40
C LEU A 303 -15.52 -2.93 -0.57
N SER A 304 -15.47 -4.04 -1.31
CA SER A 304 -16.63 -4.94 -1.49
C SER A 304 -17.07 -5.58 -0.17
N ARG A 305 -16.14 -5.82 0.75
CA ARG A 305 -16.45 -6.35 2.09
C ARG A 305 -17.25 -5.34 2.90
N LEU A 306 -16.80 -4.10 2.99
CA LEU A 306 -17.50 -3.04 3.71
C LEU A 306 -18.82 -2.67 3.03
N ARG A 307 -18.86 -2.64 1.69
CA ARG A 307 -20.10 -2.42 0.92
C ARG A 307 -21.19 -3.43 1.29
N ARG A 308 -20.85 -4.69 1.47
CA ARG A 308 -21.80 -5.73 1.88
C ARG A 308 -22.36 -5.50 3.28
N GLN A 309 -21.56 -4.99 4.22
CA GLN A 309 -22.04 -4.65 5.57
C GLN A 309 -23.05 -3.49 5.53
N LEU A 310 -22.81 -2.49 4.65
CA LEU A 310 -23.67 -1.31 4.50
C LEU A 310 -24.90 -1.54 3.60
N LYS A 311 -25.03 -2.70 2.96
CA LYS A 311 -26.07 -3.02 1.98
C LYS A 311 -27.51 -2.86 2.51
N LYS A 312 -27.72 -2.89 3.82
CA LYS A 312 -29.05 -2.65 4.43
C LYS A 312 -29.61 -1.26 4.09
N GLU A 313 -28.75 -0.29 3.79
CA GLU A 313 -29.10 1.07 3.38
C GLU A 313 -28.71 1.33 1.91
N ASN A 314 -29.15 0.43 0.99
CA ASN A 314 -28.68 0.43 -0.40
C ASN A 314 -28.94 1.77 -1.13
N GLY A 315 -30.09 2.41 -0.93
CA GLY A 315 -30.37 3.71 -1.56
C GLY A 315 -29.43 4.83 -1.14
N ARG A 316 -29.02 4.85 0.15
CA ARG A 316 -27.99 5.78 0.65
C ARG A 316 -26.63 5.47 0.05
N LEU A 317 -26.32 4.18 -0.09
CA LEU A 317 -25.06 3.72 -0.64
C LEU A 317 -24.88 4.15 -2.10
N GLU A 318 -25.90 3.87 -2.95
CA GLU A 318 -25.89 4.26 -4.36
C GLU A 318 -25.82 5.77 -4.56
N LYS A 319 -26.56 6.54 -3.76
CA LYS A 319 -26.47 8.01 -3.78
C LYS A 319 -25.08 8.50 -3.46
N LEU A 320 -24.46 7.98 -2.39
CA LEU A 320 -23.09 8.34 -1.99
C LEU A 320 -22.09 7.97 -3.09
N GLU A 321 -22.17 6.77 -3.64
CA GLU A 321 -21.27 6.31 -4.71
C GLU A 321 -21.35 7.23 -5.93
N ASN A 322 -22.56 7.58 -6.39
CA ASN A 322 -22.75 8.48 -7.53
C ASN A 322 -22.17 9.89 -7.25
N GLU A 323 -22.45 10.46 -6.08
CA GLU A 323 -21.88 11.76 -5.70
C GLU A 323 -20.35 11.75 -5.69
N LEU A 324 -19.73 10.67 -5.23
CA LEU A 324 -18.27 10.54 -5.18
C LEU A 324 -17.66 10.32 -6.57
N ILE A 325 -18.36 9.59 -7.45
CA ILE A 325 -17.95 9.43 -8.85
C ILE A 325 -17.95 10.78 -9.56
N ASP A 326 -19.03 11.56 -9.41
CA ASP A 326 -19.16 12.88 -10.04
C ASP A 326 -18.08 13.86 -9.53
N LYS A 327 -17.85 13.89 -8.22
CA LYS A 327 -16.78 14.69 -7.61
C LYS A 327 -15.39 14.30 -8.15
N ASN A 328 -15.11 13.01 -8.20
CA ASN A 328 -13.84 12.52 -8.75
C ASN A 328 -13.69 12.91 -10.22
N GLN A 329 -14.73 12.71 -11.04
CA GLN A 329 -14.68 13.04 -12.48
C GLN A 329 -14.45 14.54 -12.70
N ALA A 330 -15.07 15.39 -11.90
CA ALA A 330 -14.84 16.84 -11.96
C ALA A 330 -13.38 17.21 -11.68
N VAL A 331 -12.76 16.59 -10.67
CA VAL A 331 -11.32 16.78 -10.35
C VAL A 331 -10.44 16.32 -11.50
N ILE A 332 -10.70 15.13 -12.05
CA ILE A 332 -9.93 14.56 -13.16
C ILE A 332 -10.01 15.47 -14.39
N ASN A 333 -11.23 15.87 -14.77
CA ASN A 333 -11.44 16.76 -15.91
C ASN A 333 -10.69 18.09 -15.75
N ARG A 334 -10.76 18.69 -14.56
CA ARG A 334 -10.03 19.92 -14.23
C ARG A 334 -8.52 19.72 -14.35
N ALA A 335 -7.99 18.61 -13.82
CA ALA A 335 -6.56 18.33 -13.88
C ALA A 335 -6.04 18.05 -15.29
N LEU A 336 -6.87 17.45 -16.15
CA LEU A 336 -6.54 17.18 -17.55
C LEU A 336 -6.66 18.40 -18.44
N ALA A 337 -7.55 19.35 -18.11
CA ALA A 337 -7.77 20.60 -18.84
C ALA A 337 -6.78 21.71 -18.47
N ALA A 338 -6.17 21.65 -17.29
CA ALA A 338 -5.17 22.61 -16.85
C ALA A 338 -3.89 22.48 -17.72
N SER A 339 -3.40 23.59 -18.24
CA SER A 339 -2.24 23.70 -19.14
C SER A 339 -0.92 23.37 -18.45
#